data_61ddc9f5ee800dc321b7e3f0e1809b66
#
_entry.id   61ddc9f5ee800dc321b7e3f0e1809b66
#
_cell.length_a   1.000
_cell.length_b   1.000
_cell.length_c   1.000
_cell.angle_alpha   90.00
_cell.angle_beta   90.00
_cell.angle_gamma   90.00
#
_symmetry.space_group_name_H-M   'P 1'
#
loop_
_entity.id
_entity.type
_entity.pdbx_description
1 polymer ?
#
loop_
_entity_poly.entity_id
_entity_poly.type
_entity_poly.pdbx_seq_one_letter_code
_entity_poly.pdbx_strand_id
1 'polypeptide(L)'
;MNKSERLNDMIRYLSEKNSFRLRDLMARYSISRSSALRDVRALEELGLPIFTRVGRGGSYGILPNRLLTPILFTVDEMYALYVAMRTLDSYQTTPFHLDVVRLREKFEECAPLHRTSLHRTADILRLDVTKHANESACLRDILQFAVKEQPCVIYYQKKELRRYTVQFFEIRAAYGQWYGTAHDFEMGQARVFRCDRITAVEECMDVKGMPISSFARPPEELYRRADALSFVVEITAKGRDFFYKEHYPSMRLVEENGRYYIHGFYNVGEEEFIADYFIHYGDEVQTVESMALREVIRTRLRTLTMHYKEMA
;
A
#
# COMPACT_ATOMS: atom_id res chain seq x y z
N MET A 1 -19.71 -35.03 18.46
CA MET A 1 -18.93 -34.27 17.44
C MET A 1 -18.47 -35.25 16.38
N ASN A 2 -18.84 -35.05 15.13
CA ASN A 2 -18.39 -35.91 14.04
C ASN A 2 -16.89 -35.65 13.70
N LYS A 3 -16.29 -36.48 12.83
CA LYS A 3 -14.84 -36.40 12.51
C LYS A 3 -14.49 -35.07 11.85
N SER A 4 -15.30 -34.57 10.92
CA SER A 4 -15.03 -33.34 10.20
C SER A 4 -15.11 -32.11 11.11
N GLU A 5 -16.13 -32.02 11.96
CA GLU A 5 -16.25 -30.98 12.97
C GLU A 5 -15.07 -30.96 13.93
N ARG A 6 -14.61 -32.16 14.34
CA ARG A 6 -13.47 -32.31 15.23
C ARG A 6 -12.16 -31.85 14.59
N LEU A 7 -11.92 -32.21 13.33
CA LEU A 7 -10.72 -31.78 12.60
C LEU A 7 -10.71 -30.25 12.41
N ASN A 8 -11.84 -29.64 12.09
CA ASN A 8 -11.96 -28.20 11.97
C ASN A 8 -11.69 -27.46 13.30
N ASP A 9 -12.21 -28.00 14.41
CA ASP A 9 -11.91 -27.42 15.74
C ASP A 9 -10.45 -27.63 16.14
N MET A 10 -9.84 -28.80 15.77
CA MET A 10 -8.42 -29.06 15.97
C MET A 10 -7.54 -28.08 15.19
N ILE A 11 -7.85 -27.77 13.93
CA ILE A 11 -7.11 -26.79 13.14
C ILE A 11 -7.11 -25.43 13.87
N ARG A 12 -8.28 -24.97 14.30
CA ARG A 12 -8.43 -23.71 15.05
C ARG A 12 -7.64 -23.73 16.36
N TYR A 13 -7.77 -24.80 17.14
CA TYR A 13 -7.08 -24.94 18.43
C TYR A 13 -5.55 -24.98 18.28
N LEU A 14 -5.05 -25.63 17.22
CA LEU A 14 -3.62 -25.81 16.97
C LEU A 14 -2.98 -24.59 16.26
N SER A 15 -3.76 -23.79 15.54
CA SER A 15 -3.26 -22.57 14.87
C SER A 15 -2.68 -21.54 15.84
N GLU A 16 -3.14 -21.55 17.10
CA GLU A 16 -2.68 -20.64 18.16
C GLU A 16 -1.47 -21.21 18.95
N LYS A 17 -1.01 -22.45 18.63
CA LYS A 17 0.01 -23.14 19.39
C LYS A 17 1.29 -23.37 18.59
N ASN A 18 2.43 -23.31 19.25
CA ASN A 18 3.72 -23.67 18.69
C ASN A 18 4.05 -25.17 18.87
N SER A 19 3.38 -25.84 19.80
CA SER A 19 3.53 -27.27 20.08
C SER A 19 2.35 -27.82 20.87
N PHE A 20 2.11 -29.12 20.77
CA PHE A 20 1.09 -29.84 21.52
C PHE A 20 1.53 -31.27 21.82
N ARG A 21 0.87 -31.91 22.77
CA ARG A 21 1.03 -33.31 23.06
C ARG A 21 -0.23 -34.10 22.66
N LEU A 22 -0.05 -35.36 22.27
CA LEU A 22 -1.19 -36.21 21.87
C LEU A 22 -2.24 -36.33 22.99
N ARG A 23 -1.79 -36.37 24.24
CA ARG A 23 -2.68 -36.42 25.42
C ARG A 23 -3.59 -35.17 25.54
N ASP A 24 -3.14 -34.03 25.05
CA ASP A 24 -3.91 -32.79 25.13
C ASP A 24 -5.11 -32.89 24.16
N LEU A 25 -4.90 -33.46 22.96
CA LEU A 25 -5.98 -33.76 22.01
C LEU A 25 -6.92 -34.85 22.54
N MET A 26 -6.37 -35.91 23.12
CA MET A 26 -7.18 -36.98 23.72
C MET A 26 -8.10 -36.47 24.81
N ALA A 27 -7.58 -35.61 25.70
CA ALA A 27 -8.34 -35.02 26.80
C ALA A 27 -9.42 -34.04 26.29
N ARG A 28 -9.03 -33.14 25.37
CA ARG A 28 -9.94 -32.11 24.86
C ARG A 28 -11.13 -32.70 24.08
N TYR A 29 -10.87 -33.72 23.26
CA TYR A 29 -11.87 -34.27 22.35
C TYR A 29 -12.46 -35.60 22.83
N SER A 30 -12.05 -36.08 24.01
CA SER A 30 -12.48 -37.40 24.57
C SER A 30 -12.30 -38.54 23.58
N ILE A 31 -11.14 -38.61 22.92
CA ILE A 31 -10.83 -39.63 21.89
C ILE A 31 -9.69 -40.53 22.33
N SER A 32 -9.67 -41.76 21.76
CA SER A 32 -8.59 -42.70 21.99
C SER A 32 -7.28 -42.23 21.35
N ARG A 33 -6.16 -42.78 21.83
CA ARG A 33 -4.82 -42.50 21.26
C ARG A 33 -4.75 -42.83 19.76
N SER A 34 -5.36 -43.93 19.33
CA SER A 34 -5.38 -44.33 17.93
C SER A 34 -6.19 -43.36 17.06
N SER A 35 -7.28 -42.79 17.59
CA SER A 35 -8.08 -41.75 16.93
C SER A 35 -7.30 -40.45 16.85
N ALA A 36 -6.66 -40.03 17.94
CA ALA A 36 -5.84 -38.81 17.94
C ALA A 36 -4.67 -38.87 16.93
N LEU A 37 -3.99 -40.04 16.81
CA LEU A 37 -2.95 -40.22 15.80
C LEU A 37 -3.47 -40.16 14.38
N ARG A 38 -4.64 -40.73 14.10
CA ARG A 38 -5.29 -40.63 12.79
C ARG A 38 -5.71 -39.21 12.46
N ASP A 39 -6.20 -38.50 13.47
CA ASP A 39 -6.59 -37.08 13.29
C ASP A 39 -5.36 -36.22 13.06
N VAL A 40 -4.23 -36.40 13.75
CA VAL A 40 -2.97 -35.70 13.50
C VAL A 40 -2.48 -35.94 12.06
N ARG A 41 -2.50 -37.20 11.56
CA ARG A 41 -2.15 -37.48 10.17
C ARG A 41 -3.08 -36.80 9.18
N ALA A 42 -4.39 -36.82 9.45
CA ALA A 42 -5.35 -36.09 8.61
C ALA A 42 -5.10 -34.57 8.59
N LEU A 43 -4.66 -33.98 9.71
CA LEU A 43 -4.27 -32.57 9.76
C LEU A 43 -2.99 -32.29 8.97
N GLU A 44 -2.01 -33.20 8.98
CA GLU A 44 -0.81 -33.12 8.13
C GLU A 44 -1.18 -33.20 6.64
N GLU A 45 -2.06 -34.13 6.27
CA GLU A 45 -2.60 -34.26 4.90
C GLU A 45 -3.39 -33.01 4.44
N LEU A 46 -4.07 -32.34 5.36
CA LEU A 46 -4.75 -31.05 5.14
C LEU A 46 -3.77 -29.86 5.08
N GLY A 47 -2.46 -30.12 5.22
CA GLY A 47 -1.42 -29.12 5.07
C GLY A 47 -1.00 -28.41 6.37
N LEU A 48 -1.44 -28.88 7.55
CA LEU A 48 -0.91 -28.35 8.80
C LEU A 48 0.56 -28.74 8.95
N PRO A 49 1.51 -27.77 9.09
CA PRO A 49 2.93 -28.06 9.14
C PRO A 49 3.35 -28.61 10.52
N ILE A 50 2.91 -29.86 10.82
CA ILE A 50 3.20 -30.57 12.05
C ILE A 50 4.52 -31.33 11.89
N PHE A 51 5.36 -31.33 12.90
CA PHE A 51 6.55 -32.15 12.95
C PHE A 51 6.70 -32.80 14.33
N THR A 52 7.25 -34.03 14.35
CA THR A 52 7.47 -34.76 15.58
C THR A 52 8.72 -34.27 16.29
N ARG A 53 8.61 -33.91 17.58
CA ARG A 53 9.76 -33.65 18.45
C ARG A 53 10.13 -34.93 19.19
N VAL A 54 11.36 -35.41 18.97
CA VAL A 54 11.89 -36.57 19.67
C VAL A 54 12.17 -36.21 21.13
N GLY A 55 11.58 -36.93 22.08
CA GLY A 55 11.79 -36.73 23.51
C GLY A 55 10.84 -37.59 24.37
N ARG A 56 11.15 -37.72 25.68
CA ARG A 56 10.29 -38.42 26.65
C ARG A 56 8.90 -37.79 26.73
N GLY A 57 7.89 -38.48 26.21
CA GLY A 57 6.48 -38.06 26.26
C GLY A 57 5.86 -37.64 24.91
N GLY A 58 6.57 -37.72 23.78
CA GLY A 58 6.06 -37.50 22.43
C GLY A 58 5.33 -36.17 22.28
N SER A 59 6.01 -35.13 21.82
CA SER A 59 5.39 -33.84 21.49
C SER A 59 5.46 -33.59 20.00
N TYR A 60 4.48 -32.85 19.50
CA TYR A 60 4.42 -32.36 18.14
C TYR A 60 4.71 -30.85 18.14
N GLY A 61 5.54 -30.40 17.22
CA GLY A 61 5.76 -29.00 16.95
C GLY A 61 4.93 -28.58 15.75
N ILE A 62 4.60 -27.29 15.68
CA ILE A 62 3.99 -26.67 14.53
C ILE A 62 5.01 -25.63 14.03
N LEU A 63 5.36 -25.69 12.74
CA LEU A 63 6.28 -24.73 12.15
C LEU A 63 5.68 -23.32 12.22
N PRO A 64 6.51 -22.30 12.43
CA PRO A 64 6.05 -20.93 12.61
C PRO A 64 5.41 -20.31 11.35
N ASN A 65 5.49 -20.95 10.19
CA ASN A 65 4.72 -20.58 8.99
C ASN A 65 3.25 -20.96 9.20
N ARG A 66 2.57 -20.15 9.98
CA ARG A 66 1.18 -20.37 10.36
C ARG A 66 0.28 -20.29 9.14
N LEU A 67 -0.27 -21.44 8.76
CA LEU A 67 -1.45 -21.43 7.90
C LEU A 67 -2.59 -20.77 8.70
N LEU A 68 -3.24 -19.82 8.10
CA LEU A 68 -4.45 -19.25 8.69
C LEU A 68 -5.52 -20.32 8.79
N THR A 69 -6.38 -20.22 9.80
CA THR A 69 -7.58 -21.04 9.91
C THR A 69 -8.34 -20.99 8.58
N PRO A 70 -8.90 -22.11 8.07
CA PRO A 70 -9.71 -22.07 6.87
C PRO A 70 -10.79 -21.01 6.97
N ILE A 71 -10.79 -20.08 6.02
CA ILE A 71 -11.82 -19.06 5.88
C ILE A 71 -12.79 -19.54 4.82
N LEU A 72 -14.08 -19.57 5.14
CA LEU A 72 -15.13 -19.90 4.17
C LEU A 72 -15.57 -18.62 3.48
N PHE A 73 -15.56 -18.64 2.16
CA PHE A 73 -16.06 -17.56 1.32
C PHE A 73 -17.36 -17.96 0.66
N THR A 74 -18.30 -17.06 0.58
CA THR A 74 -19.42 -17.16 -0.34
C THR A 74 -18.92 -16.97 -1.79
N VAL A 75 -19.74 -17.34 -2.76
CA VAL A 75 -19.39 -17.16 -4.18
C VAL A 75 -19.18 -15.69 -4.50
N ASP A 76 -20.02 -14.80 -3.98
CA ASP A 76 -19.91 -13.36 -4.22
C ASP A 76 -18.66 -12.75 -3.58
N GLU A 77 -18.28 -13.18 -2.36
CA GLU A 77 -17.04 -12.76 -1.71
C GLU A 77 -15.81 -13.24 -2.49
N MET A 78 -15.87 -14.45 -3.05
CA MET A 78 -14.82 -14.97 -3.91
C MET A 78 -14.67 -14.12 -5.19
N TYR A 79 -15.78 -13.73 -5.84
CA TYR A 79 -15.73 -12.82 -7.00
C TYR A 79 -15.14 -11.47 -6.63
N ALA A 80 -15.57 -10.88 -5.52
CA ALA A 80 -15.06 -9.59 -5.05
C ALA A 80 -13.55 -9.63 -4.81
N LEU A 81 -13.05 -10.68 -4.14
CA LEU A 81 -11.61 -10.86 -3.90
C LEU A 81 -10.83 -11.09 -5.20
N TYR A 82 -11.36 -11.90 -6.13
CA TYR A 82 -10.72 -12.15 -7.41
C TYR A 82 -10.56 -10.87 -8.23
N VAL A 83 -11.62 -10.05 -8.32
CA VAL A 83 -11.57 -8.74 -8.99
C VAL A 83 -10.58 -7.81 -8.29
N ALA A 84 -10.59 -7.75 -6.96
CA ALA A 84 -9.64 -6.95 -6.19
C ALA A 84 -8.18 -7.36 -6.45
N MET A 85 -7.88 -8.66 -6.55
CA MET A 85 -6.55 -9.14 -6.94
C MET A 85 -6.16 -8.71 -8.36
N ARG A 86 -7.12 -8.72 -9.29
CA ARG A 86 -6.88 -8.30 -10.69
C ARG A 86 -6.57 -6.82 -10.82
N THR A 87 -7.07 -5.96 -9.93
CA THR A 87 -6.72 -4.52 -9.96
C THR A 87 -5.23 -4.29 -9.72
N LEU A 88 -4.57 -5.20 -8.99
CA LEU A 88 -3.14 -5.11 -8.72
C LEU A 88 -2.28 -5.42 -9.95
N ASP A 89 -2.83 -6.04 -11.00
CA ASP A 89 -2.12 -6.32 -12.25
C ASP A 89 -1.75 -5.03 -13.03
N SER A 90 -2.39 -3.90 -12.70
CA SER A 90 -2.06 -2.58 -13.26
C SER A 90 -0.74 -2.02 -12.72
N TYR A 91 -0.23 -2.56 -11.62
CA TYR A 91 1.02 -2.14 -11.00
C TYR A 91 2.17 -3.02 -11.49
N GLN A 92 3.25 -2.44 -11.98
CA GLN A 92 4.46 -3.20 -12.36
C GLN A 92 5.10 -3.85 -11.14
N THR A 93 5.06 -3.17 -10.00
CA THR A 93 5.61 -3.67 -8.75
C THR A 93 4.60 -3.46 -7.62
N THR A 94 4.33 -4.51 -6.86
CA THR A 94 3.63 -4.41 -5.59
C THR A 94 4.45 -5.12 -4.50
N PRO A 95 4.31 -4.76 -3.23
CA PRO A 95 5.06 -5.42 -2.14
C PRO A 95 4.83 -6.93 -2.05
N PHE A 96 3.69 -7.42 -2.59
CA PHE A 96 3.25 -8.83 -2.51
C PHE A 96 2.93 -9.42 -3.89
N HIS A 97 3.59 -8.96 -4.94
CA HIS A 97 3.25 -9.35 -6.32
C HIS A 97 3.20 -10.89 -6.53
N LEU A 98 4.23 -11.61 -6.11
CA LEU A 98 4.28 -13.08 -6.25
C LEU A 98 3.23 -13.79 -5.39
N ASP A 99 2.89 -13.23 -4.23
CA ASP A 99 1.89 -13.79 -3.34
C ASP A 99 0.48 -13.60 -3.90
N VAL A 100 0.20 -12.48 -4.58
CA VAL A 100 -1.07 -12.20 -5.26
C VAL A 100 -1.27 -13.17 -6.44
N VAL A 101 -0.25 -13.41 -7.25
CA VAL A 101 -0.31 -14.37 -8.36
C VAL A 101 -0.64 -15.78 -7.86
N ARG A 102 0.10 -16.27 -6.86
CA ARG A 102 -0.14 -17.58 -6.25
C ARG A 102 -1.51 -17.70 -5.60
N LEU A 103 -1.99 -16.63 -4.97
CA LEU A 103 -3.30 -16.60 -4.34
C LEU A 103 -4.39 -16.73 -5.40
N ARG A 104 -4.27 -16.02 -6.51
CA ARG A 104 -5.20 -16.10 -7.64
C ARG A 104 -5.27 -17.51 -8.23
N GLU A 105 -4.12 -18.15 -8.47
CA GLU A 105 -4.06 -19.55 -8.93
C GLU A 105 -4.81 -20.49 -7.99
N LYS A 106 -4.59 -20.37 -6.67
CA LYS A 106 -5.32 -21.17 -5.67
C LYS A 106 -6.84 -20.92 -5.71
N PHE A 107 -7.29 -19.69 -5.90
CA PHE A 107 -8.73 -19.38 -6.04
C PHE A 107 -9.33 -20.07 -7.26
N GLU A 108 -8.63 -20.07 -8.39
CA GLU A 108 -9.06 -20.74 -9.61
C GLU A 108 -9.11 -22.28 -9.44
N GLU A 109 -8.15 -22.85 -8.73
CA GLU A 109 -8.12 -24.29 -8.41
C GLU A 109 -9.24 -24.70 -7.44
N CYS A 110 -9.52 -23.87 -6.42
CA CYS A 110 -10.56 -24.15 -5.43
C CYS A 110 -11.98 -24.00 -5.99
N ALA A 111 -12.17 -23.29 -7.10
CA ALA A 111 -13.47 -22.99 -7.66
C ALA A 111 -13.60 -23.37 -9.16
N PRO A 112 -13.37 -24.63 -9.54
CA PRO A 112 -13.31 -25.06 -10.95
C PRO A 112 -14.62 -24.81 -11.70
N LEU A 113 -15.78 -24.92 -11.03
CA LEU A 113 -17.09 -24.63 -11.61
C LEU A 113 -17.33 -23.16 -11.92
N HIS A 114 -16.63 -22.28 -11.22
CA HIS A 114 -16.75 -20.81 -11.36
C HIS A 114 -15.62 -20.18 -12.18
N ARG A 115 -14.59 -20.93 -12.55
CA ARG A 115 -13.40 -20.44 -13.24
C ARG A 115 -13.73 -19.61 -14.48
N THR A 116 -14.57 -20.14 -15.38
CA THR A 116 -14.98 -19.42 -16.60
C THR A 116 -15.72 -18.10 -16.27
N SER A 117 -16.57 -18.11 -15.25
CA SER A 117 -17.31 -16.92 -14.82
C SER A 117 -16.39 -15.89 -14.15
N LEU A 118 -15.39 -16.33 -13.36
CA LEU A 118 -14.37 -15.47 -12.76
C LEU A 118 -13.58 -14.73 -13.85
N HIS A 119 -13.07 -15.45 -14.85
CA HIS A 119 -12.34 -14.86 -15.97
C HIS A 119 -13.22 -13.87 -16.75
N ARG A 120 -14.46 -14.25 -17.08
CA ARG A 120 -15.41 -13.38 -17.79
C ARG A 120 -15.73 -12.11 -16.99
N THR A 121 -15.92 -12.23 -15.67
CA THR A 121 -16.17 -11.06 -14.81
C THR A 121 -14.98 -10.11 -14.84
N ALA A 122 -13.75 -10.62 -14.75
CA ALA A 122 -12.53 -9.83 -14.80
C ALA A 122 -12.28 -9.19 -16.18
N ASP A 123 -12.74 -9.81 -17.26
CA ASP A 123 -12.64 -9.27 -18.61
C ASP A 123 -13.65 -8.13 -18.86
N ILE A 124 -14.83 -8.22 -18.26
CA ILE A 124 -15.89 -7.22 -18.37
C ILE A 124 -15.64 -6.05 -17.41
N LEU A 125 -15.34 -6.33 -16.15
CA LEU A 125 -15.07 -5.34 -15.12
C LEU A 125 -13.58 -4.99 -15.11
N ARG A 126 -13.23 -3.94 -15.83
CA ARG A 126 -11.86 -3.39 -15.84
C ARG A 126 -11.78 -2.21 -14.89
N LEU A 127 -10.91 -2.32 -13.92
CA LEU A 127 -10.52 -1.21 -13.06
C LEU A 127 -9.24 -0.61 -13.65
N ASP A 128 -9.38 0.49 -14.37
CA ASP A 128 -8.25 1.18 -14.97
C ASP A 128 -7.58 2.05 -13.90
N VAL A 129 -6.54 1.49 -13.29
CA VAL A 129 -5.64 2.24 -12.41
C VAL A 129 -4.51 2.74 -13.29
N THR A 130 -4.13 4.00 -13.16
CA THR A 130 -3.00 4.57 -13.89
C THR A 130 -1.81 3.61 -13.82
N LYS A 131 -1.36 3.13 -14.98
CA LYS A 131 -0.23 2.19 -15.05
C LYS A 131 1.00 2.78 -14.39
N HIS A 132 1.58 2.02 -13.47
CA HIS A 132 2.86 2.40 -12.88
C HIS A 132 3.95 2.31 -13.95
N ALA A 133 4.64 3.42 -14.17
CA ALA A 133 5.64 3.52 -15.22
C ALA A 133 6.98 2.89 -14.84
N ASN A 134 7.27 2.80 -13.53
CA ASN A 134 8.59 2.44 -13.04
C ASN A 134 8.53 1.32 -12.02
N GLU A 135 9.51 0.43 -12.09
CA GLU A 135 9.72 -0.61 -11.09
C GLU A 135 10.30 -0.02 -9.80
N SER A 136 9.79 -0.47 -8.66
CA SER A 136 10.25 -0.07 -7.33
C SER A 136 10.85 -1.29 -6.62
N ALA A 137 12.10 -1.62 -6.94
CA ALA A 137 12.76 -2.85 -6.49
C ALA A 137 12.81 -3.00 -4.96
N CYS A 138 13.00 -1.89 -4.23
CA CYS A 138 13.12 -1.88 -2.77
C CYS A 138 11.75 -1.74 -2.04
N LEU A 139 10.61 -1.76 -2.74
CA LEU A 139 9.31 -1.47 -2.15
C LEU A 139 8.93 -2.41 -0.99
N ARG A 140 9.26 -3.70 -1.13
CA ARG A 140 9.01 -4.71 -0.09
C ARG A 140 9.84 -4.46 1.17
N ASP A 141 11.11 -4.11 1.00
CA ASP A 141 12.01 -3.82 2.12
C ASP A 141 11.57 -2.55 2.84
N ILE A 142 11.23 -1.49 2.11
CA ILE A 142 10.67 -0.25 2.65
C ILE A 142 9.43 -0.54 3.51
N LEU A 143 8.51 -1.37 3.00
CA LEU A 143 7.30 -1.77 3.75
C LEU A 143 7.67 -2.54 5.03
N GLN A 144 8.64 -3.45 4.96
CA GLN A 144 9.07 -4.22 6.13
C GLN A 144 9.65 -3.33 7.23
N PHE A 145 10.53 -2.36 6.88
CA PHE A 145 11.07 -1.39 7.83
C PHE A 145 9.96 -0.52 8.42
N ALA A 146 9.02 -0.04 7.60
CA ALA A 146 7.87 0.74 8.07
C ALA A 146 7.00 -0.03 9.08
N VAL A 147 6.61 -1.26 8.76
CA VAL A 147 5.77 -2.12 9.62
C VAL A 147 6.47 -2.47 10.94
N LYS A 148 7.79 -2.61 10.94
CA LYS A 148 8.58 -2.87 12.14
C LYS A 148 8.91 -1.60 12.94
N GLU A 149 8.51 -0.43 12.47
CA GLU A 149 8.85 0.87 13.05
C GLU A 149 10.36 1.10 13.17
N GLN A 150 11.13 0.55 12.23
CA GLN A 150 12.57 0.57 12.23
C GLN A 150 13.12 1.65 11.31
N PRO A 151 14.11 2.46 11.78
CA PRO A 151 14.90 3.32 10.92
C PRO A 151 15.71 2.53 9.90
N CYS A 152 15.90 3.12 8.74
CA CYS A 152 16.74 2.56 7.69
C CYS A 152 17.56 3.66 7.00
N VAL A 153 18.62 3.23 6.34
CA VAL A 153 19.40 4.06 5.43
C VAL A 153 18.92 3.77 4.01
N ILE A 154 18.57 4.82 3.28
CA ILE A 154 18.20 4.71 1.88
C ILE A 154 19.21 5.41 0.98
N TYR A 155 19.46 4.85 -0.18
CA TYR A 155 20.23 5.45 -1.26
C TYR A 155 19.25 5.93 -2.35
N TYR A 156 19.16 7.24 -2.49
CA TYR A 156 18.16 7.90 -3.32
C TYR A 156 18.79 8.57 -4.55
N GLN A 157 18.41 8.11 -5.74
CA GLN A 157 18.91 8.61 -7.00
C GLN A 157 17.96 9.66 -7.60
N LYS A 158 18.37 10.92 -7.63
CA LYS A 158 17.69 11.99 -8.38
C LYS A 158 18.61 12.48 -9.50
N LYS A 159 19.33 13.59 -9.34
CA LYS A 159 20.45 13.99 -10.21
C LYS A 159 21.75 13.32 -9.73
N GLU A 160 21.91 13.26 -8.42
CA GLU A 160 23.03 12.64 -7.74
C GLU A 160 22.49 11.58 -6.77
N LEU A 161 23.31 10.58 -6.50
CA LEU A 161 23.02 9.59 -5.45
C LEU A 161 23.22 10.23 -4.09
N ARG A 162 22.20 10.19 -3.26
CA ARG A 162 22.25 10.72 -1.87
C ARG A 162 21.82 9.68 -0.89
N ARG A 163 22.48 9.68 0.26
CA ARG A 163 22.17 8.83 1.41
C ARG A 163 21.27 9.61 2.36
N TYR A 164 20.24 8.93 2.89
CA TYR A 164 19.35 9.48 3.92
C TYR A 164 19.14 8.46 5.00
N THR A 165 19.12 8.91 6.27
CA THR A 165 18.71 8.11 7.41
C THR A 165 17.28 8.48 7.76
N VAL A 166 16.36 7.53 7.55
CA VAL A 166 14.92 7.80 7.59
C VAL A 166 14.15 6.70 8.32
N GLN A 167 12.92 7.02 8.76
CA GLN A 167 11.95 6.05 9.20
C GLN A 167 10.65 6.25 8.40
N PHE A 168 10.28 5.26 7.62
CA PHE A 168 9.03 5.29 6.86
C PHE A 168 7.84 5.06 7.78
N PHE A 169 6.75 5.80 7.55
CA PHE A 169 5.50 5.67 8.28
C PHE A 169 4.25 5.66 7.37
N GLU A 170 4.41 5.93 6.07
CA GLU A 170 3.35 5.81 5.08
C GLU A 170 3.94 5.35 3.74
N ILE A 171 3.23 4.47 3.05
CA ILE A 171 3.52 4.09 1.66
C ILE A 171 2.22 4.22 0.88
N ARG A 172 2.25 5.01 -0.19
CA ARG A 172 1.07 5.31 -0.99
C ARG A 172 1.35 5.14 -2.48
N ALA A 173 0.40 4.52 -3.19
CA ALA A 173 0.36 4.51 -4.64
C ALA A 173 -0.46 5.72 -5.12
N ALA A 174 0.14 6.58 -5.92
CA ALA A 174 -0.52 7.75 -6.49
C ALA A 174 0.18 8.15 -7.80
N TYR A 175 -0.56 8.74 -8.73
CA TYR A 175 -0.01 9.28 -9.99
C TYR A 175 0.87 8.28 -10.76
N GLY A 176 0.48 7.00 -10.75
CA GLY A 176 1.24 5.96 -11.42
C GLY A 176 2.60 5.63 -10.77
N GLN A 177 2.83 6.02 -9.51
CA GLN A 177 4.08 5.81 -8.80
C GLN A 177 3.84 5.41 -7.33
N TRP A 178 4.84 4.78 -6.73
CA TRP A 178 4.90 4.54 -5.30
C TRP A 178 5.66 5.67 -4.59
N TYR A 179 5.07 6.18 -3.53
CA TYR A 179 5.64 7.21 -2.66
C TYR A 179 5.75 6.68 -1.24
N GLY A 180 6.91 6.85 -0.62
CA GLY A 180 7.14 6.60 0.79
C GLY A 180 7.28 7.93 1.54
N THR A 181 6.46 8.14 2.57
CA THR A 181 6.62 9.26 3.50
C THR A 181 7.43 8.78 4.69
N ALA A 182 8.49 9.50 5.02
CA ALA A 182 9.41 9.13 6.08
C ALA A 182 9.85 10.34 6.90
N HIS A 183 10.18 10.11 8.16
CA HIS A 183 10.91 11.08 8.98
C HIS A 183 12.38 11.05 8.60
N ASP A 184 12.92 12.18 8.21
CA ASP A 184 14.34 12.39 7.93
C ASP A 184 15.05 12.80 9.23
N PHE A 185 15.92 11.95 9.76
CA PHE A 185 16.57 12.18 11.05
C PHE A 185 17.63 13.30 11.00
N GLU A 186 18.17 13.61 9.82
CA GLU A 186 19.13 14.71 9.68
C GLU A 186 18.41 16.07 9.69
N MET A 187 17.25 16.14 9.03
CA MET A 187 16.47 17.37 8.93
C MET A 187 15.43 17.52 10.04
N GLY A 188 15.12 16.45 10.79
CA GLY A 188 14.11 16.45 11.84
C GLY A 188 12.67 16.66 11.34
N GLN A 189 12.38 16.39 10.07
CA GLN A 189 11.07 16.65 9.43
C GLN A 189 10.64 15.51 8.52
N ALA A 190 9.35 15.51 8.18
CA ALA A 190 8.83 14.56 7.19
C ALA A 190 9.30 14.89 5.78
N ARG A 191 9.56 13.84 5.00
CA ARG A 191 9.97 13.93 3.60
C ARG A 191 9.31 12.84 2.79
N VAL A 192 8.96 13.15 1.54
CA VAL A 192 8.38 12.20 0.59
C VAL A 192 9.44 11.75 -0.41
N PHE A 193 9.53 10.45 -0.60
CA PHE A 193 10.44 9.81 -1.54
C PHE A 193 9.64 9.01 -2.58
N ARG A 194 10.00 9.12 -3.85
CA ARG A 194 9.52 8.20 -4.87
C ARG A 194 10.28 6.88 -4.71
N CYS A 195 9.54 5.79 -4.54
CA CYS A 195 10.14 4.48 -4.24
C CYS A 195 10.97 3.91 -5.42
N ASP A 196 10.63 4.26 -6.66
CA ASP A 196 11.39 3.87 -7.87
C ASP A 196 12.79 4.49 -7.94
N ARG A 197 13.04 5.55 -7.17
CA ARG A 197 14.35 6.21 -7.07
C ARG A 197 15.21 5.72 -5.90
N ILE A 198 14.69 4.81 -5.09
CA ILE A 198 15.44 4.18 -4.00
C ILE A 198 16.15 2.96 -4.57
N THR A 199 17.48 3.03 -4.63
CA THR A 199 18.31 1.99 -5.25
C THR A 199 18.75 0.92 -4.25
N ALA A 200 18.82 1.26 -2.96
CA ALA A 200 19.12 0.32 -1.88
C ALA A 200 18.52 0.80 -0.55
N VAL A 201 18.23 -0.16 0.33
CA VAL A 201 17.77 0.07 1.71
C VAL A 201 18.61 -0.79 2.63
N GLU A 202 19.17 -0.20 3.65
CA GLU A 202 20.03 -0.86 4.65
C GLU A 202 19.49 -0.63 6.06
N GLU A 203 19.73 -1.57 6.96
CA GLU A 203 19.38 -1.42 8.38
C GLU A 203 20.19 -0.29 9.03
N CYS A 204 19.53 0.54 9.83
CA CYS A 204 20.19 1.59 10.61
C CYS A 204 20.19 1.22 12.08
N MET A 205 21.40 0.99 12.64
CA MET A 205 21.59 0.65 14.06
C MET A 205 21.86 1.89 14.93
N ASP A 206 22.21 3.00 14.32
CA ASP A 206 22.67 4.21 15.02
C ASP A 206 21.54 5.07 15.57
N VAL A 207 20.32 4.85 15.12
CA VAL A 207 19.16 5.66 15.45
C VAL A 207 18.05 4.78 16.00
N LYS A 208 17.44 5.21 17.11
CA LYS A 208 16.30 4.51 17.70
C LYS A 208 15.02 4.86 16.93
N GLY A 209 14.25 3.84 16.55
CA GLY A 209 12.95 4.01 15.96
C GLY A 209 11.93 4.68 16.90
N MET A 210 10.99 5.39 16.30
CA MET A 210 9.88 6.06 16.97
C MET A 210 8.56 5.37 16.61
N PRO A 211 7.57 5.33 17.50
CA PRO A 211 6.24 4.79 17.17
C PRO A 211 5.62 5.54 15.99
N ILE A 212 4.97 4.83 15.06
CA ILE A 212 4.28 5.45 13.92
C ILE A 212 3.24 6.48 14.38
N SER A 213 2.60 6.24 15.52
CA SER A 213 1.64 7.19 16.12
C SER A 213 2.23 8.57 16.42
N SER A 214 3.56 8.69 16.59
CA SER A 214 4.23 9.98 16.80
C SER A 214 4.28 10.84 15.53
N PHE A 215 4.08 10.23 14.35
CA PHE A 215 4.04 10.90 13.06
C PHE A 215 2.63 11.23 12.56
N ALA A 216 1.59 10.85 13.34
CA ALA A 216 0.20 11.10 13.00
C ALA A 216 -0.08 12.61 13.01
N ARG A 217 0.06 13.23 11.86
CA ARG A 217 -0.29 14.63 11.60
C ARG A 217 -1.22 14.70 10.39
N PRO A 218 -2.09 15.71 10.32
CA PRO A 218 -2.85 15.96 9.10
C PRO A 218 -1.91 16.07 7.90
N PRO A 219 -2.25 15.49 6.73
CA PRO A 219 -1.39 15.53 5.54
C PRO A 219 -0.92 16.94 5.19
N GLU A 220 -1.79 17.95 5.40
CA GLU A 220 -1.48 19.35 5.17
C GLU A 220 -0.28 19.84 6.01
N GLU A 221 -0.16 19.39 7.26
CA GLU A 221 0.96 19.78 8.14
C GLU A 221 2.26 19.05 7.80
N LEU A 222 2.17 17.80 7.27
CA LEU A 222 3.34 17.00 6.93
C LEU A 222 4.13 17.56 5.75
N TYR A 223 3.45 18.22 4.81
CA TYR A 223 4.06 18.71 3.57
C TYR A 223 4.33 20.22 3.60
N ARG A 224 3.79 20.95 4.58
CA ARG A 224 3.91 22.40 4.66
C ARG A 224 5.20 22.81 5.35
N ARG A 225 6.05 23.54 4.62
CA ARG A 225 7.24 24.20 5.18
C ARG A 225 6.90 25.56 5.77
N ALA A 226 7.83 26.10 6.56
CA ALA A 226 7.65 27.44 7.15
C ALA A 226 7.55 28.57 6.11
N ASP A 227 8.13 28.36 4.92
CA ASP A 227 8.15 29.27 3.79
C ASP A 227 7.02 29.04 2.77
N ALA A 228 6.07 28.15 3.09
CA ALA A 228 4.97 27.80 2.20
C ALA A 228 4.02 28.97 1.97
N LEU A 229 3.66 29.19 0.71
CA LEU A 229 2.72 30.21 0.26
C LEU A 229 1.35 29.59 0.03
N SER A 230 0.32 30.15 0.71
CA SER A 230 -1.06 29.70 0.54
C SER A 230 -1.70 30.31 -0.70
N PHE A 231 -2.67 29.59 -1.29
CA PHE A 231 -3.46 30.07 -2.41
C PHE A 231 -4.93 29.66 -2.31
N VAL A 232 -5.77 30.43 -3.01
CA VAL A 232 -7.17 30.10 -3.30
C VAL A 232 -7.40 30.35 -4.79
N VAL A 233 -7.96 29.34 -5.46
CA VAL A 233 -8.26 29.39 -6.89
C VAL A 233 -9.70 28.99 -7.11
N GLU A 234 -10.51 29.88 -7.69
CA GLU A 234 -11.88 29.59 -8.11
C GLU A 234 -11.85 28.83 -9.45
N ILE A 235 -12.63 27.77 -9.54
CA ILE A 235 -12.72 26.91 -10.72
C ILE A 235 -14.17 26.67 -11.12
N THR A 236 -14.39 26.28 -12.37
CA THR A 236 -15.70 25.87 -12.85
C THR A 236 -16.10 24.47 -12.36
N ALA A 237 -17.36 24.05 -12.62
CA ALA A 237 -17.81 22.68 -12.38
C ALA A 237 -16.98 21.64 -13.16
N LYS A 238 -16.49 21.96 -14.37
CA LYS A 238 -15.59 21.10 -15.13
C LYS A 238 -14.17 21.07 -14.51
N GLY A 239 -13.70 22.21 -13.99
CA GLY A 239 -12.45 22.27 -13.21
C GLY A 239 -12.50 21.40 -11.95
N ARG A 240 -13.67 21.29 -11.29
CA ARG A 240 -13.88 20.34 -10.20
C ARG A 240 -13.62 18.89 -10.63
N ASP A 241 -14.05 18.51 -11.83
CA ASP A 241 -13.81 17.16 -12.34
C ASP A 241 -12.32 16.91 -12.60
N PHE A 242 -11.55 17.95 -12.97
CA PHE A 242 -10.09 17.87 -13.06
C PHE A 242 -9.46 17.68 -11.69
N PHE A 243 -9.94 18.39 -10.67
CA PHE A 243 -9.46 18.20 -9.30
C PHE A 243 -9.65 16.76 -8.81
N TYR A 244 -10.80 16.14 -9.07
CA TYR A 244 -11.04 14.75 -8.69
C TYR A 244 -10.15 13.75 -9.44
N LYS A 245 -9.71 14.07 -10.65
CA LYS A 245 -8.77 13.22 -11.41
C LYS A 245 -7.34 13.33 -10.87
N GLU A 246 -6.93 14.53 -10.48
CA GLU A 246 -5.59 14.79 -9.97
C GLU A 246 -5.61 15.92 -8.94
N HIS A 247 -5.28 15.58 -7.70
CA HIS A 247 -5.07 16.54 -6.63
C HIS A 247 -3.96 16.10 -5.70
N TYR A 248 -3.33 17.06 -5.03
CA TYR A 248 -2.19 16.83 -4.15
C TYR A 248 -2.58 17.01 -2.68
N PRO A 249 -1.86 16.39 -1.72
CA PRO A 249 -2.15 16.51 -0.28
C PRO A 249 -2.14 17.94 0.24
N SER A 250 -1.44 18.86 -0.46
CA SER A 250 -1.42 20.30 -0.16
C SER A 250 -2.66 21.04 -0.62
N MET A 251 -3.67 20.35 -1.20
CA MET A 251 -4.85 20.97 -1.82
C MET A 251 -6.13 20.34 -1.30
N ARG A 252 -7.15 21.15 -1.15
CA ARG A 252 -8.52 20.73 -0.86
C ARG A 252 -9.52 21.49 -1.71
N LEU A 253 -10.57 20.80 -2.12
CA LEU A 253 -11.71 21.41 -2.78
C LEU A 253 -12.73 21.89 -1.75
N VAL A 254 -13.22 23.11 -1.91
CA VAL A 254 -14.26 23.70 -1.09
C VAL A 254 -15.38 24.18 -2.00
N GLU A 255 -16.62 23.86 -1.66
CA GLU A 255 -17.80 24.36 -2.35
C GLU A 255 -18.49 25.41 -1.46
N GLU A 256 -18.62 26.62 -1.98
CA GLU A 256 -19.26 27.74 -1.29
C GLU A 256 -20.22 28.45 -2.25
N ASN A 257 -21.49 28.56 -1.85
CA ASN A 257 -22.53 29.27 -2.63
C ASN A 257 -22.64 28.78 -4.10
N GLY A 258 -22.45 27.48 -4.34
CA GLY A 258 -22.51 26.88 -5.68
C GLY A 258 -21.28 27.16 -6.55
N ARG A 259 -20.20 27.66 -5.97
CA ARG A 259 -18.89 27.86 -6.61
C ARG A 259 -17.86 26.92 -6.01
N TYR A 260 -16.84 26.60 -6.77
CA TYR A 260 -15.80 25.66 -6.40
C TYR A 260 -14.47 26.35 -6.24
N TYR A 261 -13.80 26.13 -5.12
CA TYR A 261 -12.52 26.72 -4.77
C TYR A 261 -11.50 25.64 -4.44
N ILE A 262 -10.31 25.75 -4.99
CA ILE A 262 -9.16 24.95 -4.56
C ILE A 262 -8.36 25.79 -3.57
N HIS A 263 -8.39 25.41 -2.30
CA HIS A 263 -7.54 25.95 -1.26
C HIS A 263 -6.29 25.09 -1.14
N GLY A 264 -5.14 25.71 -1.04
CA GLY A 264 -3.91 24.96 -0.89
C GLY A 264 -2.71 25.82 -0.54
N PHE A 265 -1.55 25.17 -0.60
CA PHE A 265 -0.25 25.81 -0.45
C PHE A 265 0.78 25.14 -1.35
N TYR A 266 1.86 25.85 -1.64
CA TYR A 266 3.07 25.31 -2.27
C TYR A 266 4.30 25.84 -1.51
N ASN A 267 5.35 25.03 -1.47
CA ASN A 267 6.60 25.41 -0.82
C ASN A 267 7.51 26.15 -1.81
N VAL A 268 8.43 26.95 -1.31
CA VAL A 268 9.48 27.59 -2.13
C VAL A 268 10.26 26.51 -2.88
N GLY A 269 10.42 26.69 -4.20
CA GLY A 269 11.01 25.73 -5.14
C GLY A 269 9.99 24.78 -5.81
N GLU A 270 8.69 24.94 -5.56
CA GLU A 270 7.60 24.24 -6.23
C GLU A 270 6.79 25.14 -7.19
N GLU A 271 7.31 26.33 -7.50
CA GLU A 271 6.63 27.36 -8.30
C GLU A 271 6.26 26.86 -9.70
N GLU A 272 7.19 26.20 -10.39
CA GLU A 272 6.91 25.66 -11.73
C GLU A 272 5.85 24.55 -11.68
N PHE A 273 5.94 23.71 -10.69
CA PHE A 273 4.99 22.61 -10.50
C PHE A 273 3.56 23.12 -10.31
N ILE A 274 3.36 24.09 -9.39
CA ILE A 274 2.03 24.63 -9.11
C ILE A 274 1.48 25.46 -10.27
N ALA A 275 2.36 26.16 -11.01
CA ALA A 275 1.97 26.88 -12.21
C ALA A 275 1.50 25.91 -13.30
N ASP A 276 2.27 24.87 -13.60
CA ASP A 276 1.92 23.87 -14.60
C ASP A 276 0.61 23.15 -14.26
N TYR A 277 0.37 22.87 -12.96
CA TYR A 277 -0.88 22.31 -12.49
C TYR A 277 -2.09 23.19 -12.87
N PHE A 278 -2.08 24.49 -12.57
CA PHE A 278 -3.19 25.36 -12.91
C PHE A 278 -3.25 25.76 -14.40
N ILE A 279 -2.14 25.79 -15.11
CA ILE A 279 -2.12 25.98 -16.56
C ILE A 279 -2.85 24.83 -17.27
N HIS A 280 -2.75 23.60 -16.74
CA HIS A 280 -3.49 22.45 -17.27
C HIS A 280 -5.02 22.62 -17.19
N TYR A 281 -5.53 23.42 -16.26
CA TYR A 281 -6.97 23.73 -16.15
C TYR A 281 -7.46 24.64 -17.27
N GLY A 282 -6.59 25.41 -17.93
CA GLY A 282 -6.97 26.33 -19.00
C GLY A 282 -8.04 27.32 -18.55
N ASP A 283 -9.12 27.41 -19.33
CA ASP A 283 -10.26 28.32 -19.07
C ASP A 283 -11.13 27.93 -17.87
N GLU A 284 -10.87 26.75 -17.27
CA GLU A 284 -11.61 26.30 -16.10
C GLU A 284 -11.15 26.99 -14.79
N VAL A 285 -10.03 27.71 -14.80
CA VAL A 285 -9.63 28.65 -13.74
C VAL A 285 -10.39 29.96 -13.95
N GLN A 286 -11.21 30.34 -12.97
CA GLN A 286 -11.98 31.60 -13.02
C GLN A 286 -11.20 32.73 -12.36
N THR A 287 -10.73 32.53 -11.14
CA THR A 287 -9.95 33.53 -10.41
C THR A 287 -8.80 32.88 -9.64
N VAL A 288 -7.71 33.60 -9.48
CA VAL A 288 -6.58 33.26 -8.61
C VAL A 288 -6.42 34.41 -7.60
N GLU A 289 -6.79 34.17 -6.35
CA GLU A 289 -6.76 35.23 -5.34
C GLU A 289 -5.33 35.61 -4.91
N SER A 290 -4.44 34.57 -4.80
CA SER A 290 -3.05 34.77 -4.44
C SER A 290 -2.28 35.53 -5.53
N MET A 291 -1.80 36.73 -5.20
CA MET A 291 -0.95 37.50 -6.13
C MET A 291 0.35 36.75 -6.45
N ALA A 292 0.97 36.11 -5.46
CA ALA A 292 2.19 35.34 -5.67
C ALA A 292 1.98 34.21 -6.70
N LEU A 293 0.93 33.39 -6.54
CA LEU A 293 0.61 32.34 -7.50
C LEU A 293 0.26 32.88 -8.89
N ARG A 294 -0.45 34.01 -8.96
CA ARG A 294 -0.78 34.65 -10.22
C ARG A 294 0.47 35.05 -11.01
N GLU A 295 1.46 35.61 -10.34
CA GLU A 295 2.73 36.01 -10.99
C GLU A 295 3.55 34.79 -11.38
N VAL A 296 3.55 33.71 -10.59
CA VAL A 296 4.20 32.43 -10.92
C VAL A 296 3.59 31.85 -12.21
N ILE A 297 2.25 31.78 -12.30
CA ILE A 297 1.54 31.28 -13.50
C ILE A 297 1.86 32.17 -14.72
N ARG A 298 1.82 33.51 -14.58
CA ARG A 298 2.14 34.43 -15.68
C ARG A 298 3.57 34.25 -16.18
N THR A 299 4.52 34.13 -15.28
CA THR A 299 5.92 33.91 -15.63
C THR A 299 6.09 32.60 -16.38
N ARG A 300 5.47 31.51 -15.89
CA ARG A 300 5.51 30.22 -16.54
C ARG A 300 4.90 30.23 -17.94
N LEU A 301 3.76 30.87 -18.13
CA LEU A 301 3.12 31.04 -19.44
C LEU A 301 4.01 31.80 -20.43
N ARG A 302 4.70 32.85 -19.99
CA ARG A 302 5.67 33.58 -20.84
C ARG A 302 6.82 32.66 -21.26
N THR A 303 7.40 31.92 -20.34
CA THR A 303 8.48 30.96 -20.62
C THR A 303 8.03 29.89 -21.61
N LEU A 304 6.86 29.29 -21.41
CA LEU A 304 6.31 28.29 -22.34
C LEU A 304 6.02 28.92 -23.72
N THR A 305 5.46 30.13 -23.77
CA THR A 305 5.21 30.81 -25.04
C THR A 305 6.49 31.09 -25.81
N MET A 306 7.57 31.48 -25.15
CA MET A 306 8.89 31.67 -25.80
C MET A 306 9.43 30.34 -26.30
N HIS A 307 9.41 29.30 -25.48
CA HIS A 307 9.88 27.98 -25.84
C HIS A 307 9.20 27.43 -27.10
N TYR A 308 7.86 27.51 -27.17
CA TYR A 308 7.14 27.03 -28.36
C TYR A 308 7.28 27.95 -29.60
N LYS A 309 7.60 29.23 -29.43
CA LYS A 309 7.92 30.12 -30.57
C LYS A 309 9.26 29.80 -31.18
N GLU A 310 10.23 29.34 -30.40
CA GLU A 310 11.56 28.95 -30.89
C GLU A 310 11.54 27.58 -31.59
N MET A 311 10.50 26.77 -31.41
CA MET A 311 10.30 25.47 -32.05
C MET A 311 9.57 25.54 -33.40
N ALA A 312 8.97 26.70 -33.73
CA ALA A 312 8.23 26.96 -34.97
C ALA A 312 9.10 27.64 -36.00
#